data_86ca452400fb3689b2171ff814ae704a
#
_entry.id   86ca452400fb3689b2171ff814ae704a
#
_cell.length_a   1.000
_cell.length_b   1.000
_cell.length_c   1.000
_cell.angle_alpha   90.00
_cell.angle_beta   90.00
_cell.angle_gamma   90.00
#
_symmetry.space_group_name_H-M   'P 1'
#
loop_
_entity.id
_entity.type
_entity.pdbx_description
1 polymer ?
#
loop_
_entity_poly.entity_id
_entity_poly.type
_entity_poly.pdbx_seq_one_letter_code
_entity_poly.pdbx_strand_id
1 'polypeptide(L)'
;GVQTCASSDLVCLASVRVAQNLGAAAILTCTESGHTALSVARHRPDCKIIAVTPHEETIRRMQLCWGVEAIKGHEIINSDEMVKQAITGALGTGAIESGDLVVVTAGVPSGATGTTNMIRVHIAGRVLLSGNGILRKSVTGNVYIAANHKGNYESFKDGDILVVGTIEPELMAIAKRAGGIIAVEDGYTSDSAIAGITYGIPVILGAKNAHEVLLEGQEVTIDGERGKVFAGIANAR
;
A
#
# COMPACT_ATOMS: atom_id res chain seq x y z
N GLY A 1 -14.06 -19.56 -29.57
CA GLY A 1 -14.64 -18.77 -28.50
C GLY A 1 -14.87 -19.48 -27.18
N VAL A 2 -14.71 -20.82 -27.09
CA VAL A 2 -15.00 -21.59 -25.85
C VAL A 2 -13.77 -21.69 -24.91
N GLN A 3 -12.57 -21.49 -25.40
CA GLN A 3 -11.34 -21.67 -24.60
C GLN A 3 -11.01 -20.49 -23.66
N THR A 4 -11.44 -19.28 -23.93
CA THR A 4 -11.13 -18.11 -23.10
C THR A 4 -11.92 -18.10 -21.79
N CYS A 5 -13.18 -18.54 -21.79
CA CYS A 5 -14.00 -18.62 -20.57
C CYS A 5 -13.45 -19.67 -19.60
N ALA A 6 -12.99 -20.82 -20.09
CA ALA A 6 -12.45 -21.87 -19.24
C ALA A 6 -11.15 -21.49 -18.52
N SER A 7 -10.27 -20.74 -19.19
CA SER A 7 -9.01 -20.29 -18.56
C SER A 7 -9.25 -19.23 -17.46
N SER A 8 -10.14 -18.28 -17.69
CA SER A 8 -10.49 -17.25 -16.68
C SER A 8 -11.17 -17.87 -15.45
N ASP A 9 -12.06 -18.85 -15.65
CA ASP A 9 -12.72 -19.55 -14.55
C ASP A 9 -11.71 -20.36 -13.73
N LEU A 10 -10.71 -21.00 -14.37
CA LEU A 10 -9.64 -21.70 -13.68
C LEU A 10 -8.74 -20.75 -12.86
N VAL A 11 -8.42 -19.57 -13.39
CA VAL A 11 -7.65 -18.56 -12.66
C VAL A 11 -8.45 -18.03 -11.46
N CYS A 12 -9.75 -17.79 -11.63
CA CYS A 12 -10.62 -17.38 -10.52
C CYS A 12 -10.71 -18.45 -9.43
N LEU A 13 -10.88 -19.72 -9.81
CA LEU A 13 -10.86 -20.84 -8.86
C LEU A 13 -9.49 -20.95 -8.16
N ALA A 14 -8.40 -20.82 -8.90
CA ALA A 14 -7.05 -20.81 -8.33
C ALA A 14 -6.85 -19.67 -7.32
N SER A 15 -7.35 -18.45 -7.62
CA SER A 15 -7.31 -17.31 -6.71
C SER A 15 -8.00 -17.61 -5.38
N VAL A 16 -9.17 -18.23 -5.42
CA VAL A 16 -9.91 -18.67 -4.22
C VAL A 16 -9.11 -19.69 -3.42
N ARG A 17 -8.55 -20.71 -4.11
CA ARG A 17 -7.72 -21.72 -3.46
C ARG A 17 -6.47 -21.15 -2.81
N VAL A 18 -5.79 -20.22 -3.49
CA VAL A 18 -4.63 -19.52 -2.94
C VAL A 18 -5.03 -18.71 -1.72
N ALA A 19 -6.13 -17.97 -1.78
CA ALA A 19 -6.62 -17.17 -0.66
C ALA A 19 -6.94 -18.04 0.57
N GLN A 20 -7.64 -19.17 0.37
CA GLN A 20 -7.98 -20.10 1.44
C GLN A 20 -6.73 -20.75 2.06
N ASN A 21 -5.80 -21.24 1.23
CA ASN A 21 -4.59 -21.91 1.73
C ASN A 21 -3.66 -20.97 2.50
N LEU A 22 -3.65 -19.69 2.14
CA LEU A 22 -2.81 -18.68 2.77
C LEU A 22 -3.51 -17.92 3.90
N GLY A 23 -4.80 -18.13 4.12
CA GLY A 23 -5.58 -17.35 5.09
C GLY A 23 -5.67 -15.87 4.72
N ALA A 24 -5.82 -15.56 3.42
CA ALA A 24 -5.90 -14.19 2.97
C ALA A 24 -7.16 -13.50 3.49
N ALA A 25 -7.05 -12.24 3.88
CA ALA A 25 -8.15 -11.42 4.37
C ALA A 25 -9.14 -11.05 3.26
N ALA A 26 -8.64 -10.88 2.01
CA ALA A 26 -9.47 -10.53 0.87
C ALA A 26 -8.90 -11.00 -0.46
N ILE A 27 -9.79 -11.16 -1.45
CA ILE A 27 -9.46 -11.29 -2.88
C ILE A 27 -9.84 -9.99 -3.56
N LEU A 28 -8.85 -9.26 -4.08
CA LEU A 28 -9.05 -8.05 -4.86
C LEU A 28 -9.18 -8.44 -6.34
N THR A 29 -10.32 -8.13 -6.94
CA THR A 29 -10.59 -8.42 -8.36
C THR A 29 -10.58 -7.14 -9.17
N CYS A 30 -9.51 -6.90 -9.94
CA CYS A 30 -9.47 -5.77 -10.87
C CYS A 30 -10.29 -6.14 -12.11
N THR A 31 -11.40 -5.43 -12.33
CA THR A 31 -12.37 -5.80 -13.36
C THR A 31 -13.05 -4.58 -13.96
N GLU A 32 -13.25 -4.55 -15.27
CA GLU A 32 -14.03 -3.50 -15.93
C GLU A 32 -15.53 -3.80 -15.91
N SER A 33 -15.89 -5.03 -16.26
CA SER A 33 -17.28 -5.45 -16.39
C SER A 33 -17.83 -6.19 -15.18
N GLY A 34 -17.05 -6.42 -14.11
CA GLY A 34 -17.45 -7.23 -12.96
C GLY A 34 -17.37 -8.75 -13.18
N HIS A 35 -16.98 -9.22 -14.36
CA HIS A 35 -16.96 -10.65 -14.68
C HIS A 35 -16.04 -11.44 -13.75
N THR A 36 -14.83 -10.93 -13.49
CA THR A 36 -13.86 -11.59 -12.59
C THR A 36 -14.41 -11.70 -11.17
N ALA A 37 -15.03 -10.63 -10.65
CA ALA A 37 -15.63 -10.63 -9.31
C ALA A 37 -16.77 -11.66 -9.20
N LEU A 38 -17.65 -11.72 -10.20
CA LEU A 38 -18.72 -12.72 -10.27
C LEU A 38 -18.18 -14.15 -10.35
N SER A 39 -17.13 -14.38 -11.14
CA SER A 39 -16.50 -15.70 -11.26
C SER A 39 -15.87 -16.15 -9.95
N VAL A 40 -15.21 -15.25 -9.21
CA VAL A 40 -14.69 -15.52 -7.86
C VAL A 40 -15.84 -15.78 -6.87
N ALA A 41 -16.89 -14.95 -6.90
CA ALA A 41 -18.05 -15.06 -5.99
C ALA A 41 -18.81 -16.39 -6.13
N ARG A 42 -18.84 -17.00 -7.32
CA ARG A 42 -19.44 -18.33 -7.54
C ARG A 42 -18.81 -19.41 -6.66
N HIS A 43 -17.56 -19.29 -6.31
CA HIS A 43 -16.83 -20.25 -5.47
C HIS A 43 -17.01 -19.99 -3.98
N ARG A 44 -17.71 -18.92 -3.59
CA ARG A 44 -18.03 -18.56 -2.20
C ARG A 44 -16.83 -18.66 -1.25
N PRO A 45 -15.75 -17.90 -1.48
CA PRO A 45 -14.61 -17.89 -0.56
C PRO A 45 -15.04 -17.39 0.83
N ASP A 46 -14.33 -17.84 1.87
CA ASP A 46 -14.57 -17.41 3.25
C ASP A 46 -14.07 -15.98 3.52
N CYS A 47 -13.17 -15.46 2.68
CA CYS A 47 -12.65 -14.10 2.76
C CYS A 47 -13.47 -13.11 1.92
N LYS A 48 -13.29 -11.81 2.18
CA LYS A 48 -13.95 -10.73 1.43
C LYS A 48 -13.56 -10.76 -0.05
N ILE A 49 -14.50 -10.42 -0.92
CA ILE A 49 -14.24 -10.17 -2.35
C ILE A 49 -14.41 -8.70 -2.61
N ILE A 50 -13.34 -8.04 -3.06
CA ILE A 50 -13.35 -6.60 -3.35
C ILE A 50 -13.18 -6.42 -4.86
N ALA A 51 -14.23 -5.91 -5.51
CA ALA A 51 -14.18 -5.58 -6.93
C ALA A 51 -13.66 -4.15 -7.12
N VAL A 52 -12.55 -4.01 -7.80
CA VAL A 52 -11.94 -2.72 -8.12
C VAL A 52 -12.20 -2.40 -9.58
N THR A 53 -12.94 -1.31 -9.84
CA THR A 53 -13.37 -0.96 -11.21
C THR A 53 -13.42 0.56 -11.41
N PRO A 54 -13.04 1.09 -12.59
CA PRO A 54 -13.20 2.50 -12.90
C PRO A 54 -14.65 2.90 -13.20
N HIS A 55 -15.54 1.92 -13.46
CA HIS A 55 -16.88 2.15 -13.97
C HIS A 55 -17.95 2.16 -12.88
N GLU A 56 -18.61 3.29 -12.66
CA GLU A 56 -19.71 3.48 -11.70
C GLU A 56 -20.88 2.51 -11.90
N GLU A 57 -21.18 2.18 -13.16
CA GLU A 57 -22.21 1.21 -13.49
C GLU A 57 -21.88 -0.18 -12.97
N THR A 58 -20.63 -0.59 -13.12
CA THR A 58 -20.14 -1.86 -12.60
C THR A 58 -20.17 -1.88 -11.08
N ILE A 59 -19.81 -0.78 -10.40
CA ILE A 59 -19.91 -0.66 -8.94
C ILE A 59 -21.35 -0.91 -8.50
N ARG A 60 -22.33 -0.19 -9.09
CA ARG A 60 -23.76 -0.37 -8.75
C ARG A 60 -24.24 -1.79 -8.98
N ARG A 61 -23.84 -2.42 -10.07
CA ARG A 61 -24.20 -3.79 -10.38
C ARG A 61 -23.61 -4.81 -9.40
N MET A 62 -22.38 -4.61 -8.95
CA MET A 62 -21.72 -5.50 -8.01
C MET A 62 -22.33 -5.45 -6.60
N GLN A 63 -23.02 -4.39 -6.23
CA GLN A 63 -23.76 -4.32 -4.95
C GLN A 63 -24.90 -5.35 -4.83
N LEU A 64 -25.36 -5.90 -5.96
CA LEU A 64 -26.33 -6.99 -5.98
C LEU A 64 -25.70 -8.38 -5.92
N CYS A 65 -24.35 -8.46 -5.91
CA CYS A 65 -23.63 -9.71 -5.95
C CYS A 65 -23.24 -10.16 -4.55
N TRP A 66 -23.54 -11.41 -4.24
CA TRP A 66 -23.23 -11.99 -2.94
C TRP A 66 -21.74 -11.91 -2.61
N GLY A 67 -21.42 -11.40 -1.41
CA GLY A 67 -20.07 -11.37 -0.87
C GLY A 67 -19.10 -10.43 -1.60
N VAL A 68 -19.59 -9.59 -2.53
CA VAL A 68 -18.76 -8.64 -3.27
C VAL A 68 -18.99 -7.23 -2.73
N GLU A 69 -17.89 -6.59 -2.33
CA GLU A 69 -17.82 -5.15 -2.09
C GLU A 69 -17.14 -4.50 -3.29
N ALA A 70 -17.70 -3.42 -3.83
CA ALA A 70 -17.13 -2.75 -4.99
C ALA A 70 -16.60 -1.37 -4.64
N ILE A 71 -15.36 -1.10 -5.06
CA ILE A 71 -14.69 0.17 -4.87
C ILE A 71 -14.27 0.78 -6.20
N LYS A 72 -14.17 2.11 -6.22
CA LYS A 72 -13.73 2.84 -7.40
C LYS A 72 -12.22 2.72 -7.57
N GLY A 73 -11.79 2.24 -8.74
CA GLY A 73 -10.42 2.26 -9.22
C GLY A 73 -10.23 3.26 -10.36
N HIS A 74 -9.04 3.30 -10.93
CA HIS A 74 -8.71 4.07 -12.11
C HIS A 74 -8.35 3.14 -13.28
N GLU A 75 -8.47 3.64 -14.50
CA GLU A 75 -7.98 2.93 -15.69
C GLU A 75 -6.45 2.87 -15.66
N ILE A 76 -5.89 1.67 -15.70
CA ILE A 76 -4.44 1.46 -15.63
C ILE A 76 -4.03 0.40 -16.64
N ILE A 77 -2.98 0.71 -17.38
CA ILE A 77 -2.41 -0.17 -18.41
C ILE A 77 -1.35 -1.10 -17.80
N ASN A 78 -0.66 -0.66 -16.75
CA ASN A 78 0.44 -1.39 -16.12
C ASN A 78 -0.07 -2.29 -14.97
N SER A 79 0.29 -3.59 -15.02
CA SER A 79 -0.12 -4.57 -14.01
C SER A 79 0.35 -4.25 -12.58
N ASP A 80 1.55 -3.67 -12.42
CA ASP A 80 2.10 -3.37 -11.10
C ASP A 80 1.39 -2.19 -10.45
N GLU A 81 1.08 -1.19 -11.25
CA GLU A 81 0.30 -0.03 -10.79
C GLU A 81 -1.15 -0.40 -10.47
N MET A 82 -1.74 -1.31 -11.26
CA MET A 82 -3.08 -1.85 -11.01
C MET A 82 -3.15 -2.54 -9.64
N VAL A 83 -2.17 -3.37 -9.32
CA VAL A 83 -2.08 -4.05 -8.01
C VAL A 83 -1.92 -3.04 -6.88
N LYS A 84 -1.01 -2.07 -7.02
CA LYS A 84 -0.80 -1.00 -6.03
C LYS A 84 -2.08 -0.22 -5.76
N GLN A 85 -2.78 0.21 -6.81
CA GLN A 85 -4.03 0.97 -6.67
C GLN A 85 -5.15 0.14 -6.06
N ALA A 86 -5.29 -1.13 -6.42
CA ALA A 86 -6.28 -2.01 -5.83
C ALA A 86 -6.09 -2.14 -4.32
N ILE A 87 -4.86 -2.35 -3.87
CA ILE A 87 -4.52 -2.44 -2.45
C ILE A 87 -4.75 -1.10 -1.75
N THR A 88 -4.29 0.01 -2.35
CA THR A 88 -4.47 1.36 -1.80
C THR A 88 -5.94 1.73 -1.66
N GLY A 89 -6.75 1.45 -2.68
CA GLY A 89 -8.19 1.69 -2.65
C GLY A 89 -8.89 0.86 -1.56
N ALA A 90 -8.55 -0.42 -1.44
CA ALA A 90 -9.12 -1.30 -0.43
C ALA A 90 -8.74 -0.90 1.02
N LEU A 91 -7.50 -0.43 1.24
CA LEU A 91 -7.07 0.16 2.51
C LEU A 91 -7.82 1.46 2.81
N GLY A 92 -7.98 2.32 1.80
CA GLY A 92 -8.65 3.62 1.94
C GLY A 92 -10.12 3.53 2.31
N THR A 93 -10.81 2.46 1.90
CA THR A 93 -12.21 2.19 2.29
C THR A 93 -12.34 1.46 3.63
N GLY A 94 -11.23 0.98 4.22
CA GLY A 94 -11.26 0.14 5.41
C GLY A 94 -11.74 -1.29 5.13
N ALA A 95 -11.83 -1.69 3.87
CA ALA A 95 -12.22 -3.05 3.48
C ALA A 95 -11.17 -4.09 3.88
N ILE A 96 -9.90 -3.68 3.91
CA ILE A 96 -8.75 -4.44 4.44
C ILE A 96 -7.94 -3.56 5.39
N GLU A 97 -7.15 -4.19 6.25
CA GLU A 97 -6.26 -3.53 7.20
C GLU A 97 -4.79 -3.65 6.77
N SER A 98 -3.96 -2.75 7.30
CA SER A 98 -2.53 -2.86 7.09
C SER A 98 -1.95 -4.08 7.78
N GLY A 99 -1.21 -4.88 7.03
CA GLY A 99 -0.71 -6.20 7.47
C GLY A 99 -1.52 -7.37 6.92
N ASP A 100 -2.70 -7.12 6.34
CA ASP A 100 -3.51 -8.17 5.74
C ASP A 100 -2.84 -8.78 4.52
N LEU A 101 -2.90 -10.10 4.44
CA LEU A 101 -2.54 -10.82 3.22
C LEU A 101 -3.72 -10.76 2.25
N VAL A 102 -3.46 -10.34 1.01
CA VAL A 102 -4.46 -10.21 -0.03
C VAL A 102 -4.04 -10.93 -1.31
N VAL A 103 -5.01 -11.48 -2.01
CA VAL A 103 -4.82 -12.07 -3.34
C VAL A 103 -5.40 -11.12 -4.38
N VAL A 104 -4.58 -10.65 -5.30
CA VAL A 104 -5.03 -9.77 -6.41
C VAL A 104 -5.17 -10.59 -7.67
N THR A 105 -6.31 -10.50 -8.34
CA THR A 105 -6.56 -11.15 -9.63
C THR A 105 -7.06 -10.14 -10.66
N ALA A 106 -6.53 -10.25 -11.88
CA ALA A 106 -6.82 -9.33 -12.97
C ALA A 106 -6.67 -9.97 -14.34
N GLY A 107 -7.22 -9.32 -15.38
CA GLY A 107 -6.91 -9.58 -16.77
C GLY A 107 -5.89 -8.57 -17.31
N VAL A 108 -4.79 -9.04 -17.86
CA VAL A 108 -3.73 -8.20 -18.46
C VAL A 108 -3.52 -8.65 -19.93
N PRO A 109 -3.52 -7.73 -20.92
CA PRO A 109 -3.79 -6.29 -20.80
C PRO A 109 -5.23 -5.97 -20.43
N SER A 110 -5.46 -4.83 -19.76
CA SER A 110 -6.79 -4.33 -19.42
C SER A 110 -7.59 -4.03 -20.70
N GLY A 111 -8.93 -4.12 -20.62
CA GLY A 111 -9.83 -3.82 -21.72
C GLY A 111 -10.38 -5.03 -22.48
N ALA A 112 -9.85 -6.22 -22.29
CA ALA A 112 -10.42 -7.44 -22.86
C ALA A 112 -11.28 -8.17 -21.83
N THR A 113 -12.60 -8.15 -22.01
CA THR A 113 -13.53 -8.85 -21.12
C THR A 113 -13.32 -10.37 -21.14
N GLY A 114 -13.28 -11.01 -19.96
CA GLY A 114 -13.15 -12.46 -19.84
C GLY A 114 -11.71 -13.00 -19.96
N THR A 115 -10.69 -12.18 -19.80
CA THR A 115 -9.27 -12.55 -19.91
C THR A 115 -8.54 -12.52 -18.57
N THR A 116 -9.19 -12.94 -17.46
CA THR A 116 -8.49 -13.06 -16.18
C THR A 116 -7.34 -14.05 -16.28
N ASN A 117 -6.09 -13.57 -16.13
CA ASN A 117 -4.88 -14.37 -16.39
C ASN A 117 -3.75 -14.10 -15.37
N MET A 118 -4.02 -13.27 -14.33
CA MET A 118 -3.03 -12.91 -13.33
C MET A 118 -3.54 -13.21 -11.93
N ILE A 119 -2.66 -13.80 -11.11
CA ILE A 119 -2.83 -13.93 -9.66
C ILE A 119 -1.56 -13.42 -9.01
N ARG A 120 -1.70 -12.52 -8.04
CA ARG A 120 -0.59 -12.05 -7.20
C ARG A 120 -0.98 -12.07 -5.74
N VAL A 121 -0.03 -12.43 -4.88
CA VAL A 121 -0.18 -12.39 -3.42
C VAL A 121 0.60 -11.21 -2.89
N HIS A 122 -0.04 -10.39 -2.09
CA HIS A 122 0.57 -9.22 -1.47
C HIS A 122 0.17 -9.11 0.00
N ILE A 123 1.03 -8.47 0.78
CA ILE A 123 0.70 -8.03 2.13
C ILE A 123 0.33 -6.55 2.03
N ALA A 124 -0.90 -6.21 2.41
CA ALA A 124 -1.39 -4.84 2.39
C ALA A 124 -0.69 -4.05 3.51
N GLY A 125 0.18 -3.10 3.14
CA GLY A 125 0.79 -2.16 4.08
C GLY A 125 1.39 -2.80 5.33
N ARG A 126 2.36 -3.72 5.22
CA ARG A 126 3.04 -4.32 6.39
C ARG A 126 3.63 -3.24 7.28
N VAL A 127 3.22 -3.20 8.56
CA VAL A 127 3.86 -2.34 9.58
C VAL A 127 5.29 -2.82 9.78
N LEU A 128 6.25 -1.96 9.46
CA LEU A 128 7.68 -2.21 9.65
C LEU A 128 8.15 -1.72 11.02
N LEU A 129 7.68 -0.54 11.42
CA LEU A 129 8.07 0.13 12.65
C LEU A 129 6.89 0.84 13.29
N SER A 130 6.97 1.00 14.60
CA SER A 130 6.03 1.81 15.38
C SER A 130 6.82 2.74 16.30
N GLY A 131 6.29 3.95 16.51
CA GLY A 131 6.88 4.95 17.38
C GLY A 131 5.85 6.03 17.74
N ASN A 132 6.32 7.16 18.25
CA ASN A 132 5.49 8.31 18.58
C ASN A 132 5.34 9.20 17.35
N GLY A 133 4.13 9.29 16.80
CA GLY A 133 3.86 10.09 15.62
C GLY A 133 3.68 11.58 15.93
N ILE A 134 4.14 12.41 15.02
CA ILE A 134 3.95 13.86 15.05
C ILE A 134 3.31 14.27 13.72
N LEU A 135 2.30 15.13 13.81
CA LEU A 135 1.43 15.60 12.73
C LEU A 135 0.52 14.49 12.14
N ARG A 136 -0.74 14.86 11.96
CA ARG A 136 -1.77 14.01 11.34
C ARG A 136 -1.65 14.04 9.81
N LYS A 137 -0.52 13.54 9.32
CA LYS A 137 -0.23 13.42 7.89
C LYS A 137 0.31 12.04 7.58
N SER A 138 -0.03 11.54 6.40
CA SER A 138 0.58 10.35 5.82
C SER A 138 1.33 10.72 4.56
N VAL A 139 2.54 10.20 4.41
CA VAL A 139 3.40 10.43 3.24
C VAL A 139 4.09 9.14 2.85
N THR A 140 4.14 8.87 1.56
CA THR A 140 4.90 7.77 0.95
C THR A 140 6.14 8.31 0.27
N GLY A 141 7.28 7.64 0.46
CA GLY A 141 8.55 8.01 -0.18
C GLY A 141 9.58 6.91 -0.03
N ASN A 142 10.74 7.11 -0.64
CA ASN A 142 11.85 6.17 -0.52
C ASN A 142 12.69 6.47 0.72
N VAL A 143 13.12 5.42 1.40
CA VAL A 143 13.96 5.51 2.59
C VAL A 143 15.35 6.04 2.22
N TYR A 144 15.78 7.06 2.94
CA TYR A 144 17.13 7.60 2.89
C TYR A 144 17.75 7.57 4.29
N ILE A 145 18.75 6.71 4.50
CA ILE A 145 19.40 6.52 5.80
C ILE A 145 20.63 7.44 5.89
N ALA A 146 20.51 8.56 6.60
CA ALA A 146 21.56 9.58 6.69
C ALA A 146 22.93 9.02 7.16
N ALA A 147 22.93 8.06 8.07
CA ALA A 147 24.14 7.42 8.58
C ALA A 147 24.98 6.71 7.50
N ASN A 148 24.35 6.26 6.39
CA ASN A 148 25.04 5.59 5.29
C ASN A 148 25.87 6.56 4.42
N HIS A 149 25.58 7.85 4.48
CA HIS A 149 26.09 8.85 3.53
C HIS A 149 27.21 9.76 4.08
N LYS A 150 27.55 9.64 5.38
CA LYS A 150 28.70 10.32 6.04
C LYS A 150 28.89 11.80 5.67
N GLY A 151 27.81 12.57 5.63
CA GLY A 151 27.84 14.00 5.31
C GLY A 151 27.73 14.37 3.83
N ASN A 152 27.74 13.41 2.91
CA ASN A 152 27.43 13.65 1.49
C ASN A 152 25.98 13.30 1.20
N TYR A 153 25.12 14.31 1.11
CA TYR A 153 23.67 14.16 0.95
C TYR A 153 23.16 14.54 -0.45
N GLU A 154 24.05 14.56 -1.46
CA GLU A 154 23.69 14.93 -2.83
C GLU A 154 22.68 13.96 -3.48
N SER A 155 22.69 12.69 -3.05
CA SER A 155 21.76 11.67 -3.53
C SER A 155 20.34 11.77 -2.95
N PHE A 156 20.11 12.65 -1.94
CA PHE A 156 18.79 12.88 -1.34
C PHE A 156 17.84 13.57 -2.32
N LYS A 157 16.69 12.98 -2.53
CA LYS A 157 15.64 13.51 -3.41
C LYS A 157 14.52 14.16 -2.61
N ASP A 158 13.89 15.17 -3.20
CA ASP A 158 12.72 15.82 -2.60
C ASP A 158 11.59 14.79 -2.42
N GLY A 159 11.06 14.72 -1.20
CA GLY A 159 10.00 13.76 -0.85
C GLY A 159 10.49 12.42 -0.29
N ASP A 160 11.80 12.15 -0.27
CA ASP A 160 12.35 10.96 0.38
C ASP A 160 12.06 10.99 1.90
N ILE A 161 12.01 9.78 2.48
CA ILE A 161 11.82 9.58 3.92
C ILE A 161 13.18 9.53 4.60
N LEU A 162 13.49 10.58 5.36
CA LEU A 162 14.77 10.73 6.04
C LEU A 162 14.80 9.87 7.32
N VAL A 163 15.75 8.93 7.41
CA VAL A 163 15.98 8.10 8.60
C VAL A 163 17.26 8.59 9.31
N VAL A 164 17.08 8.97 10.58
CA VAL A 164 18.17 9.57 11.39
C VAL A 164 18.21 9.00 12.81
N GLY A 165 19.35 9.06 13.44
CA GLY A 165 19.45 8.89 14.90
C GLY A 165 18.84 10.11 15.62
N THR A 166 19.45 11.27 15.33
CA THR A 166 19.06 12.62 15.75
C THR A 166 19.26 13.56 14.56
N ILE A 167 18.57 14.71 14.54
CA ILE A 167 18.81 15.71 13.50
C ILE A 167 19.94 16.65 13.96
N GLU A 168 21.08 16.55 13.31
CA GLU A 168 22.18 17.49 13.46
C GLU A 168 21.95 18.75 12.58
N PRO A 169 22.58 19.89 12.90
CA PRO A 169 22.41 21.14 12.14
C PRO A 169 22.65 20.98 10.62
N GLU A 170 23.56 20.10 10.24
CA GLU A 170 23.88 19.80 8.84
C GLU A 170 22.73 19.09 8.10
N LEU A 171 21.92 18.33 8.81
CA LEU A 171 20.77 17.61 8.28
C LEU A 171 19.51 18.48 8.12
N MET A 172 19.48 19.68 8.73
CA MET A 172 18.32 20.58 8.65
C MET A 172 17.96 20.98 7.22
N ALA A 173 18.96 21.14 6.34
CA ALA A 173 18.74 21.52 4.94
C ALA A 173 17.98 20.42 4.17
N ILE A 174 18.32 19.14 4.42
CA ILE A 174 17.63 18.00 3.80
C ILE A 174 16.33 17.68 4.52
N ALA A 175 16.24 17.82 5.83
CA ALA A 175 15.01 17.64 6.58
C ALA A 175 13.86 18.50 6.04
N LYS A 176 14.16 19.73 5.61
CA LYS A 176 13.19 20.64 4.97
C LYS A 176 12.63 20.10 3.64
N ARG A 177 13.39 19.30 2.91
CA ARG A 177 13.03 18.71 1.62
C ARG A 177 12.44 17.30 1.75
N ALA A 178 12.52 16.73 2.95
CA ALA A 178 12.01 15.39 3.22
C ALA A 178 10.49 15.34 3.12
N GLY A 179 9.96 14.23 2.64
CA GLY A 179 8.54 13.91 2.72
C GLY A 179 8.11 13.57 4.14
N GLY A 180 9.01 12.95 4.92
CA GLY A 180 8.82 12.59 6.32
C GLY A 180 10.12 12.22 7.00
N ILE A 181 10.11 12.11 8.33
CA ILE A 181 11.28 11.79 9.15
C ILE A 181 10.99 10.59 10.04
N ILE A 182 11.94 9.66 10.13
CA ILE A 182 11.93 8.55 11.08
C ILE A 182 13.17 8.71 11.97
N ALA A 183 12.96 9.01 13.25
CA ALA A 183 14.04 9.25 14.20
C ALA A 183 14.13 8.15 15.26
N VAL A 184 15.35 7.74 15.57
CA VAL A 184 15.63 6.81 16.67
C VAL A 184 15.44 7.50 18.02
N GLU A 185 15.80 8.78 18.10
CA GLU A 185 15.55 9.60 19.28
C GLU A 185 14.06 9.68 19.62
N ASP A 186 13.75 9.79 20.89
CA ASP A 186 12.37 9.94 21.39
C ASP A 186 12.20 11.29 22.09
N GLY A 187 10.95 11.70 22.24
CA GLY A 187 10.59 12.93 22.94
C GLY A 187 10.12 14.05 22.00
N TYR A 188 9.01 14.66 22.41
CA TYR A 188 8.36 15.74 21.65
C TYR A 188 9.16 17.05 21.58
N THR A 189 10.24 17.16 22.37
CA THR A 189 11.15 18.31 22.40
C THR A 189 12.45 18.04 21.64
N SER A 190 12.58 16.89 20.99
CA SER A 190 13.74 16.54 20.17
C SER A 190 13.85 17.43 18.93
N ASP A 191 15.06 17.56 18.40
CA ASP A 191 15.30 18.34 17.18
C ASP A 191 14.52 17.80 15.97
N SER A 192 14.34 16.47 15.90
CA SER A 192 13.49 15.83 14.89
C SER A 192 12.02 16.22 15.02
N ALA A 193 11.49 16.31 16.25
CA ALA A 193 10.12 16.76 16.51
C ALA A 193 9.93 18.21 16.09
N ILE A 194 10.88 19.07 16.48
CA ILE A 194 10.86 20.51 16.16
C ILE A 194 10.94 20.71 14.64
N ALA A 195 11.81 19.99 13.94
CA ALA A 195 11.93 20.03 12.49
C ALA A 195 10.60 19.63 11.82
N GLY A 196 9.96 18.55 12.26
CA GLY A 196 8.67 18.09 11.73
C GLY A 196 7.58 19.14 11.86
N ILE A 197 7.44 19.74 13.05
CA ILE A 197 6.45 20.79 13.31
C ILE A 197 6.76 22.04 12.47
N THR A 198 8.03 22.44 12.42
CA THR A 198 8.46 23.66 11.71
C THR A 198 8.24 23.56 10.20
N TYR A 199 8.54 22.42 9.61
CA TYR A 199 8.40 22.20 8.16
C TYR A 199 7.05 21.59 7.75
N GLY A 200 6.21 21.20 8.72
CA GLY A 200 4.89 20.64 8.46
C GLY A 200 4.95 19.24 7.85
N ILE A 201 5.97 18.44 8.17
CA ILE A 201 6.19 17.07 7.69
C ILE A 201 5.95 16.05 8.80
N PRO A 202 5.41 14.84 8.49
CA PRO A 202 5.17 13.81 9.50
C PRO A 202 6.49 13.26 10.03
N VAL A 203 6.53 13.00 11.34
CA VAL A 203 7.71 12.43 12.02
C VAL A 203 7.27 11.24 12.87
N ILE A 204 8.08 10.18 12.86
CA ILE A 204 7.98 9.06 13.79
C ILE A 204 9.21 9.10 14.70
N LEU A 205 8.97 9.28 16.00
CA LEU A 205 10.01 9.30 17.03
C LEU A 205 10.09 7.96 17.76
N GLY A 206 11.25 7.65 18.34
CA GLY A 206 11.46 6.44 19.14
C GLY A 206 11.50 5.16 18.30
N ALA A 207 11.77 5.27 17.00
CA ALA A 207 11.92 4.12 16.10
C ALA A 207 13.27 3.44 16.27
N LYS A 208 13.50 2.80 17.43
CA LYS A 208 14.82 2.31 17.88
C LYS A 208 15.56 1.42 16.89
N ASN A 209 14.84 0.62 16.10
CA ASN A 209 15.42 -0.34 15.15
C ASN A 209 15.28 0.15 13.69
N ALA A 210 15.11 1.46 13.46
CA ALA A 210 14.89 1.98 12.12
C ALA A 210 16.00 1.63 11.14
N HIS A 211 17.25 1.73 11.57
CA HIS A 211 18.43 1.42 10.75
C HIS A 211 18.62 -0.08 10.45
N GLU A 212 18.01 -0.97 11.24
CA GLU A 212 18.10 -2.43 11.06
C GLU A 212 16.98 -2.99 10.19
N VAL A 213 15.79 -2.36 10.28
CA VAL A 213 14.56 -2.85 9.65
C VAL A 213 14.34 -2.24 8.27
N LEU A 214 14.76 -0.98 8.08
CA LEU A 214 14.57 -0.25 6.83
C LEU A 214 15.81 -0.39 5.93
N LEU A 215 15.54 -0.58 4.64
CA LEU A 215 16.57 -0.66 3.62
C LEU A 215 16.65 0.65 2.83
N GLU A 216 17.87 1.07 2.48
CA GLU A 216 18.09 2.23 1.62
C GLU A 216 17.32 2.11 0.29
N GLY A 217 16.63 3.17 -0.11
CA GLY A 217 15.81 3.19 -1.32
C GLY A 217 14.49 2.39 -1.25
N GLN A 218 14.17 1.77 -0.10
CA GLN A 218 12.91 1.05 0.10
C GLN A 218 11.74 2.05 0.11
N GLU A 219 10.67 1.76 -0.64
CA GLU A 219 9.44 2.55 -0.58
C GLU A 219 8.67 2.24 0.71
N VAL A 220 8.37 3.28 1.49
CA VAL A 220 7.61 3.18 2.75
C VAL A 220 6.59 4.30 2.87
N THR A 221 5.56 4.05 3.67
CA THR A 221 4.58 5.07 4.06
C THR A 221 4.68 5.35 5.55
N ILE A 222 4.80 6.62 5.90
CA ILE A 222 4.71 7.11 7.28
C ILE A 222 3.28 7.53 7.58
N ASP A 223 2.73 7.03 8.67
CA ASP A 223 1.49 7.51 9.29
C ASP A 223 1.84 8.28 10.58
N GLY A 224 1.88 9.60 10.48
CA GLY A 224 2.19 10.48 11.60
C GLY A 224 1.09 10.55 12.66
N GLU A 225 -0.15 10.17 12.33
CA GLU A 225 -1.24 10.14 13.31
C GLU A 225 -1.14 8.91 14.21
N ARG A 226 -0.89 7.73 13.61
CA ARG A 226 -0.84 6.45 14.33
C ARG A 226 0.57 6.08 14.79
N GLY A 227 1.58 6.84 14.41
CA GLY A 227 2.97 6.54 14.73
C GLY A 227 3.47 5.24 14.09
N LYS A 228 3.08 4.95 12.86
CA LYS A 228 3.43 3.71 12.16
C LYS A 228 4.13 3.94 10.84
N VAL A 229 5.04 3.04 10.51
CA VAL A 229 5.71 2.98 9.21
C VAL A 229 5.31 1.68 8.52
N PHE A 230 4.81 1.79 7.30
CA PHE A 230 4.35 0.66 6.51
C PHE A 230 5.27 0.39 5.32
N ALA A 231 5.42 -0.87 4.94
CA ALA A 231 6.12 -1.24 3.71
C ALA A 231 5.28 -0.84 2.48
N GLY A 232 5.91 -0.17 1.52
CA GLY A 232 5.26 0.25 0.28
C GLY A 232 4.21 1.34 0.50
N ILE A 233 3.23 1.41 -0.41
CA ILE A 233 2.17 2.40 -0.38
C ILE A 233 1.07 1.94 0.57
N ALA A 234 0.84 2.68 1.64
CA ALA A 234 -0.29 2.50 2.53
C ALA A 234 -1.05 3.82 2.68
N ASN A 235 -2.38 3.80 2.54
CA ASN A 235 -3.19 4.97 2.89
C ASN A 235 -3.42 4.95 4.39
N ALA A 236 -2.60 5.67 5.12
CA ALA A 236 -2.88 6.03 6.49
C ALA A 236 -3.89 7.19 6.50
N ARG A 237 -5.11 6.91 6.93
CA ARG A 237 -6.11 7.93 7.29
C ARG A 237 -6.19 8.05 8.77
#